data_f08ceccaf8a952e2a480baa780af1c3c
#
_entry.id   f08ceccaf8a952e2a480baa780af1c3c
#
_cell.length_a   1.000
_cell.length_b   1.000
_cell.length_c   1.000
_cell.angle_alpha   90.00
_cell.angle_beta   90.00
_cell.angle_gamma   90.00
#
_symmetry.space_group_name_H-M   'P 1'
#
loop_
_entity.id
_entity.type
_entity.pdbx_description
1 polymer ?
#
loop_
_entity_poly.entity_id
_entity_poly.type
_entity_poly.pdbx_seq_one_letter_code
_entity_poly.pdbx_strand_id
1 'polypeptide(L)'
;MPVPIGTLARALDRHPDYRVLRRVGRMERREAGYARTGELSVCVLDVETMGLDHRTDRIIELSLQTVRINAHGRIVSTGRNNSWLEDPGMPIPPEIVKVTGITDADVAGRSISEGEAYGELTTADLLLSHNAAFDRPFVDMRFDLPPLPWICSLNDLDWKAHGFDGRSLTQLLLQCGWFFEAHRAAGDVNALLHLLDHRLDGGGTVMKELLVNAARPTWIVEAVGAPMSARGALKARGYRWDADRRTWWRTVADADGQAEQDWAIDHVYGGLHSPVVRGMTWKERYAATP
;
A
#
# COMPACT_ATOMS: atom_id res chain seq x y z
N MET A 1 18.52 17.68 -40.30
CA MET A 1 17.74 16.56 -39.78
C MET A 1 17.17 16.95 -38.43
N PRO A 2 15.91 16.63 -38.09
CA PRO A 2 15.37 16.97 -36.78
C PRO A 2 16.14 16.22 -35.70
N VAL A 3 16.43 16.92 -34.58
CA VAL A 3 17.09 16.32 -33.41
C VAL A 3 16.16 15.26 -32.81
N PRO A 4 16.64 14.03 -32.55
CA PRO A 4 15.81 13.00 -31.94
C PRO A 4 15.28 13.45 -30.56
N ILE A 5 14.01 13.18 -30.30
CA ILE A 5 13.31 13.62 -29.07
C ILE A 5 14.04 13.20 -27.79
N GLY A 6 14.62 11.99 -27.77
CA GLY A 6 15.40 11.51 -26.63
C GLY A 6 16.69 12.30 -26.37
N THR A 7 17.26 12.93 -27.43
CA THR A 7 18.42 13.81 -27.27
C THR A 7 18.02 15.15 -26.67
N LEU A 8 16.87 15.70 -27.11
CA LEU A 8 16.30 16.93 -26.53
C LEU A 8 15.93 16.70 -25.05
N ALA A 9 15.26 15.61 -24.74
CA ALA A 9 14.90 15.26 -23.38
C ALA A 9 16.13 15.18 -22.47
N ARG A 10 17.21 14.50 -22.89
CA ARG A 10 18.47 14.44 -22.12
C ARG A 10 19.14 15.81 -21.97
N ALA A 11 19.03 16.68 -22.97
CA ALA A 11 19.59 18.03 -22.87
C ALA A 11 18.82 18.88 -21.86
N LEU A 12 17.49 18.81 -21.85
CA LEU A 12 16.63 19.48 -20.88
C LEU A 12 16.83 18.93 -19.46
N ASP A 13 16.94 17.63 -19.31
CA ASP A 13 17.14 16.95 -18.01
C ASP A 13 18.45 17.37 -17.29
N ARG A 14 19.44 17.84 -18.07
CA ARG A 14 20.71 18.37 -17.54
C ARG A 14 20.69 19.87 -17.25
N HIS A 15 19.67 20.57 -17.71
CA HIS A 15 19.56 22.01 -17.51
C HIS A 15 18.92 22.32 -16.16
N PRO A 16 19.47 23.23 -15.33
CA PRO A 16 19.00 23.48 -13.96
C PRO A 16 17.55 23.98 -13.89
N ASP A 17 17.06 24.65 -14.94
CA ASP A 17 15.71 25.23 -14.97
C ASP A 17 14.64 24.27 -15.51
N TYR A 18 15.00 23.05 -15.90
CA TYR A 18 14.07 22.09 -16.49
C TYR A 18 14.12 20.75 -15.78
N ARG A 19 12.97 20.11 -15.73
CA ARG A 19 12.81 18.72 -15.27
C ARG A 19 11.99 17.96 -16.29
N VAL A 20 12.51 16.85 -16.79
CA VAL A 20 11.82 16.00 -17.76
C VAL A 20 11.10 14.87 -17.02
N LEU A 21 9.78 14.83 -17.18
CA LEU A 21 8.96 13.71 -16.72
C LEU A 21 8.68 12.76 -17.89
N ARG A 22 8.74 11.48 -17.61
CA ARG A 22 8.42 10.42 -18.57
C ARG A 22 7.14 9.73 -18.16
N ARG A 23 6.26 9.45 -19.15
CA ARG A 23 5.07 8.67 -18.87
C ARG A 23 5.49 7.26 -18.38
N VAL A 24 4.88 6.79 -17.31
CA VAL A 24 5.02 5.41 -16.85
C VAL A 24 4.53 4.50 -17.99
N GLY A 25 5.44 3.68 -18.51
CA GLY A 25 5.13 2.65 -19.50
C GLY A 25 4.68 1.36 -18.83
N ARG A 26 4.12 0.43 -19.57
CA ARG A 26 3.94 -0.93 -19.02
C ARG A 26 5.31 -1.50 -18.67
N MET A 27 5.43 -2.05 -17.48
CA MET A 27 6.63 -2.78 -17.12
C MET A 27 6.73 -4.01 -18.05
N GLU A 28 7.80 -4.08 -18.83
CA GLU A 28 7.98 -5.16 -19.79
C GLU A 28 7.92 -6.52 -19.08
N ARG A 29 7.12 -7.43 -19.63
CA ARG A 29 7.06 -8.81 -19.19
C ARG A 29 8.41 -9.45 -19.42
N ARG A 30 9.18 -9.59 -18.35
CA ARG A 30 10.38 -10.42 -18.37
C ARG A 30 9.91 -11.86 -18.19
N GLU A 31 10.06 -12.68 -19.22
CA GLU A 31 9.74 -14.10 -19.09
C GLU A 31 10.61 -14.72 -17.99
N ALA A 32 9.92 -15.25 -17.01
CA ALA A 32 10.59 -15.95 -15.95
C ALA A 32 10.96 -17.36 -16.43
N GLY A 33 12.23 -17.67 -16.36
CA GLY A 33 12.64 -19.05 -16.13
C GLY A 33 12.00 -19.60 -14.84
N TYR A 34 12.28 -20.85 -14.48
CA TYR A 34 11.83 -21.41 -13.19
C TYR A 34 12.22 -20.50 -12.03
N ALA A 35 11.35 -20.42 -10.99
CA ALA A 35 11.65 -19.67 -9.78
C ALA A 35 12.99 -20.16 -9.19
N ARG A 36 13.86 -19.23 -8.84
CA ARG A 36 15.15 -19.55 -8.23
C ARG A 36 15.01 -19.51 -6.70
N THR A 37 15.81 -20.30 -6.02
CA THR A 37 15.89 -20.28 -4.56
C THR A 37 16.18 -18.87 -4.07
N GLY A 38 15.37 -18.37 -3.15
CA GLY A 38 15.48 -17.02 -2.57
C GLY A 38 14.76 -15.91 -3.34
N GLU A 39 14.03 -16.23 -4.41
CA GLU A 39 13.06 -15.30 -5.01
C GLU A 39 11.73 -15.35 -4.26
N LEU A 40 11.07 -14.20 -4.11
CA LEU A 40 9.73 -14.07 -3.54
C LEU A 40 8.74 -13.68 -4.64
N SER A 41 7.54 -14.26 -4.57
CA SER A 41 6.39 -13.89 -5.37
C SER A 41 5.58 -12.82 -4.65
N VAL A 42 5.43 -11.65 -5.25
CA VAL A 42 4.70 -10.49 -4.70
C VAL A 42 3.52 -10.18 -5.59
N CYS A 43 2.31 -10.26 -5.06
CA CYS A 43 1.12 -9.75 -5.75
C CYS A 43 0.95 -8.27 -5.40
N VAL A 44 1.21 -7.41 -6.36
CA VAL A 44 0.98 -5.96 -6.27
C VAL A 44 -0.45 -5.70 -6.71
N LEU A 45 -1.20 -4.97 -5.90
CA LEU A 45 -2.62 -4.76 -6.12
C LEU A 45 -3.07 -3.32 -5.83
N ASP A 46 -4.22 -2.99 -6.39
CA ASP A 46 -4.95 -1.75 -6.15
C ASP A 46 -6.44 -1.97 -6.38
N VAL A 47 -7.29 -1.26 -5.63
CA VAL A 47 -8.74 -1.31 -5.77
C VAL A 47 -9.33 0.10 -5.95
N GLU A 48 -10.30 0.22 -6.86
CA GLU A 48 -11.23 1.36 -6.87
C GLU A 48 -12.56 0.92 -6.25
N THR A 49 -13.15 1.78 -5.46
CA THR A 49 -14.33 1.46 -4.64
C THR A 49 -15.40 2.54 -4.76
N MET A 50 -16.62 2.23 -4.32
CA MET A 50 -17.73 3.19 -4.27
C MET A 50 -17.59 4.25 -3.17
N GLY A 51 -16.68 4.05 -2.21
CA GLY A 51 -16.48 4.93 -1.06
C GLY A 51 -15.38 4.40 -0.17
N LEU A 52 -15.33 4.82 1.10
CA LEU A 52 -14.22 4.58 2.00
C LEU A 52 -14.48 3.51 3.08
N ASP A 53 -15.73 3.09 3.27
CA ASP A 53 -16.09 2.12 4.30
C ASP A 53 -16.30 0.73 3.68
N HIS A 54 -15.32 -0.15 3.82
CA HIS A 54 -15.35 -1.52 3.32
C HIS A 54 -16.56 -2.34 3.79
N ARG A 55 -17.26 -1.93 4.85
CA ARG A 55 -18.47 -2.62 5.35
C ARG A 55 -19.71 -2.30 4.52
N THR A 56 -19.79 -1.11 3.95
CA THR A 56 -20.95 -0.63 3.18
C THR A 56 -20.67 -0.46 1.71
N ASP A 57 -19.44 -0.09 1.37
CA ASP A 57 -19.03 0.17 0.01
C ASP A 57 -18.50 -1.09 -0.68
N ARG A 58 -18.45 -1.08 -2.01
CA ARG A 58 -18.05 -2.22 -2.83
C ARG A 58 -16.86 -1.87 -3.71
N ILE A 59 -16.07 -2.87 -4.06
CA ILE A 59 -15.05 -2.77 -5.12
C ILE A 59 -15.78 -2.59 -6.45
N ILE A 60 -15.30 -1.66 -7.29
CA ILE A 60 -15.75 -1.44 -8.66
C ILE A 60 -14.65 -1.73 -9.69
N GLU A 61 -13.38 -1.69 -9.30
CA GLU A 61 -12.25 -2.19 -10.09
C GLU A 61 -11.24 -2.85 -9.16
N LEU A 62 -10.69 -4.00 -9.57
CA LEU A 62 -9.57 -4.66 -8.92
C LEU A 62 -8.49 -4.90 -9.96
N SER A 63 -7.25 -4.57 -9.65
CA SER A 63 -6.10 -4.91 -10.47
C SER A 63 -5.06 -5.66 -9.66
N LEU A 64 -4.55 -6.74 -10.22
CA LEU A 64 -3.51 -7.60 -9.65
C LEU A 64 -2.37 -7.77 -10.66
N GLN A 65 -1.15 -7.69 -10.19
CA GLN A 65 0.02 -8.08 -10.98
C GLN A 65 1.07 -8.75 -10.10
N THR A 66 1.25 -10.03 -10.31
CA THR A 66 2.28 -10.79 -9.59
C THR A 66 3.64 -10.58 -10.23
N VAL A 67 4.63 -10.26 -9.42
CA VAL A 67 6.02 -10.12 -9.82
C VAL A 67 6.90 -11.04 -8.97
N ARG A 68 8.06 -11.46 -9.52
CA ARG A 68 9.11 -12.11 -8.73
C ARG A 68 10.24 -11.14 -8.46
N ILE A 69 10.71 -11.16 -7.24
CA ILE A 69 11.81 -10.32 -6.76
C ILE A 69 12.93 -11.19 -6.20
N ASN A 70 14.16 -10.78 -6.45
CA ASN A 70 15.32 -11.46 -5.89
C ASN A 70 15.68 -10.92 -4.49
N ALA A 71 16.68 -11.51 -3.84
CA ALA A 71 17.16 -11.12 -2.51
C ALA A 71 17.63 -9.66 -2.40
N HIS A 72 17.88 -8.98 -3.54
CA HIS A 72 18.25 -7.56 -3.59
C HIS A 72 17.04 -6.64 -3.82
N GLY A 73 15.81 -7.17 -3.79
CA GLY A 73 14.58 -6.43 -4.04
C GLY A 73 14.40 -5.97 -5.50
N ARG A 74 15.13 -6.57 -6.46
CA ARG A 74 14.98 -6.29 -7.89
C ARG A 74 13.88 -7.14 -8.49
N ILE A 75 13.01 -6.53 -9.28
CA ILE A 75 12.02 -7.25 -10.06
C ILE A 75 12.73 -8.02 -11.17
N VAL A 76 12.68 -9.36 -11.09
CA VAL A 76 13.34 -10.26 -12.06
C VAL A 76 12.34 -10.88 -13.04
N SER A 77 11.06 -10.86 -12.71
CA SER A 77 9.98 -11.33 -13.58
C SER A 77 8.70 -10.57 -13.29
N THR A 78 7.92 -10.31 -14.34
CA THR A 78 6.60 -9.68 -14.23
C THR A 78 5.55 -10.59 -14.85
N GLY A 79 4.49 -10.89 -14.12
CA GLY A 79 3.29 -11.52 -14.62
C GLY A 79 2.44 -10.58 -15.46
N ARG A 80 1.30 -11.07 -15.91
CA ARG A 80 0.29 -10.25 -16.56
C ARG A 80 -0.38 -9.34 -15.50
N ASN A 81 -0.67 -8.10 -15.87
CA ASN A 81 -1.58 -7.27 -15.11
C ASN A 81 -3.01 -7.75 -15.44
N ASN A 82 -3.69 -8.33 -14.46
CA ASN A 82 -5.08 -8.73 -14.54
C ASN A 82 -5.93 -7.63 -13.88
N SER A 83 -6.91 -7.13 -14.60
CA SER A 83 -7.82 -6.10 -14.09
C SER A 83 -9.24 -6.45 -14.45
N TRP A 84 -10.14 -6.30 -13.49
CA TRP A 84 -11.57 -6.58 -13.62
C TRP A 84 -12.36 -5.40 -13.09
N LEU A 85 -13.45 -5.08 -13.80
CA LEU A 85 -14.52 -4.26 -13.27
C LEU A 85 -15.56 -5.16 -12.59
N GLU A 86 -16.21 -4.67 -11.54
CA GLU A 86 -17.28 -5.37 -10.84
C GLU A 86 -18.50 -4.48 -10.69
N ASP A 87 -19.67 -5.02 -11.01
CA ASP A 87 -20.97 -4.39 -10.81
C ASP A 87 -21.29 -4.40 -9.29
N PRO A 88 -21.34 -3.25 -8.62
CA PRO A 88 -21.62 -3.19 -7.19
C PRO A 88 -23.10 -3.50 -6.84
N GLY A 89 -23.98 -3.63 -7.84
CA GLY A 89 -25.41 -3.85 -7.67
C GLY A 89 -26.18 -2.63 -7.18
N MET A 90 -25.55 -1.44 -7.19
CA MET A 90 -26.15 -0.17 -6.81
C MET A 90 -25.44 0.98 -7.54
N PRO A 91 -26.08 2.17 -7.68
CA PRO A 91 -25.49 3.29 -8.39
C PRO A 91 -24.16 3.76 -7.78
N ILE A 92 -23.16 4.02 -8.62
CA ILE A 92 -21.87 4.58 -8.21
C ILE A 92 -22.07 6.06 -7.90
N PRO A 93 -21.62 6.56 -6.72
CA PRO A 93 -21.74 7.97 -6.37
C PRO A 93 -21.04 8.89 -7.38
N PRO A 94 -21.66 10.03 -7.76
CA PRO A 94 -21.10 10.94 -8.77
C PRO A 94 -19.69 11.43 -8.46
N GLU A 95 -19.36 11.61 -7.19
CA GLU A 95 -18.00 11.98 -6.72
C GLU A 95 -16.99 10.88 -7.03
N ILE A 96 -17.36 9.62 -6.94
CA ILE A 96 -16.49 8.48 -7.28
C ILE A 96 -16.31 8.40 -8.80
N VAL A 97 -17.40 8.56 -9.57
CA VAL A 97 -17.31 8.65 -11.04
C VAL A 97 -16.35 9.75 -11.47
N LYS A 98 -16.39 10.91 -10.79
CA LYS A 98 -15.50 12.04 -11.10
C LYS A 98 -14.03 11.70 -10.82
N VAL A 99 -13.73 10.90 -9.81
CA VAL A 99 -12.37 10.52 -9.42
C VAL A 99 -11.83 9.40 -10.27
N THR A 100 -12.60 8.29 -10.42
CA THR A 100 -12.16 7.06 -11.08
C THR A 100 -12.44 7.05 -12.59
N GLY A 101 -13.41 7.86 -13.04
CA GLY A 101 -13.94 7.79 -14.40
C GLY A 101 -14.78 6.55 -14.68
N ILE A 102 -15.06 5.70 -13.69
CA ILE A 102 -15.85 4.48 -13.82
C ILE A 102 -17.33 4.82 -13.62
N THR A 103 -18.16 4.49 -14.59
CA THR A 103 -19.61 4.75 -14.57
C THR A 103 -20.39 3.45 -14.35
N ASP A 104 -21.69 3.56 -14.00
CA ASP A 104 -22.59 2.42 -13.90
C ASP A 104 -22.62 1.60 -15.22
N ALA A 105 -22.53 2.27 -16.37
CA ALA A 105 -22.50 1.60 -17.67
C ALA A 105 -21.23 0.77 -17.89
N ASP A 106 -20.10 1.18 -17.30
CA ASP A 106 -18.84 0.45 -17.43
C ASP A 106 -18.83 -0.85 -16.63
N VAL A 107 -19.51 -0.87 -15.49
CA VAL A 107 -19.52 -2.02 -14.56
C VAL A 107 -20.73 -2.95 -14.77
N ALA A 108 -21.79 -2.49 -15.42
CA ALA A 108 -23.05 -3.23 -15.55
C ALA A 108 -22.84 -4.69 -16.01
N GLY A 109 -23.27 -5.64 -15.19
CA GLY A 109 -23.16 -7.08 -15.44
C GLY A 109 -21.74 -7.64 -15.46
N ARG A 110 -20.75 -6.87 -15.01
CA ARG A 110 -19.37 -7.35 -14.87
C ARG A 110 -19.11 -7.91 -13.51
N SER A 111 -18.17 -8.83 -13.42
CA SER A 111 -17.72 -9.42 -12.16
C SER A 111 -16.23 -9.73 -12.21
N ILE A 112 -15.58 -9.67 -11.06
CA ILE A 112 -14.22 -10.17 -10.89
C ILE A 112 -14.23 -11.68 -11.13
N SER A 113 -13.24 -12.20 -11.88
CA SER A 113 -13.02 -13.65 -12.03
C SER A 113 -12.53 -14.22 -10.69
N GLU A 114 -13.49 -14.74 -9.90
CA GLU A 114 -13.25 -15.22 -8.53
C GLU A 114 -12.06 -16.18 -8.44
N GLY A 115 -12.05 -17.22 -9.26
CA GLY A 115 -11.00 -18.24 -9.23
C GLY A 115 -9.62 -17.70 -9.65
N GLU A 116 -9.58 -16.80 -10.64
CA GLU A 116 -8.32 -16.20 -11.09
C GLU A 116 -7.77 -15.24 -10.02
N ALA A 117 -8.62 -14.35 -9.49
CA ALA A 117 -8.21 -13.37 -8.49
C ALA A 117 -7.79 -14.06 -7.18
N TYR A 118 -8.60 -14.98 -6.67
CA TYR A 118 -8.28 -15.76 -5.46
C TYR A 118 -6.98 -16.56 -5.64
N GLY A 119 -6.82 -17.22 -6.79
CA GLY A 119 -5.62 -17.99 -7.10
C GLY A 119 -4.37 -17.11 -7.12
N GLU A 120 -4.43 -15.92 -7.74
CA GLU A 120 -3.30 -14.98 -7.80
C GLU A 120 -2.96 -14.42 -6.42
N LEU A 121 -3.97 -14.04 -5.62
CA LEU A 121 -3.78 -13.54 -4.26
C LEU A 121 -3.15 -14.59 -3.33
N THR A 122 -3.62 -15.85 -3.39
CA THR A 122 -3.21 -16.90 -2.44
C THR A 122 -1.94 -17.64 -2.83
N THR A 123 -1.50 -17.58 -4.09
CA THR A 123 -0.24 -18.19 -4.54
C THR A 123 0.98 -17.27 -4.38
N ALA A 124 0.77 -15.99 -4.09
CA ALA A 124 1.83 -15.07 -3.76
C ALA A 124 2.36 -15.29 -2.33
N ASP A 125 3.66 -15.07 -2.13
CA ASP A 125 4.27 -15.12 -0.79
C ASP A 125 3.83 -13.93 0.07
N LEU A 126 3.50 -12.79 -0.57
CA LEU A 126 3.02 -11.57 0.10
C LEU A 126 2.21 -10.69 -0.86
N LEU A 127 1.35 -9.85 -0.28
CA LEU A 127 0.54 -8.85 -0.97
C LEU A 127 1.12 -7.45 -0.72
N LEU A 128 1.02 -6.57 -1.71
CA LEU A 128 1.53 -5.21 -1.62
C LEU A 128 0.60 -4.22 -2.30
N SER A 129 0.25 -3.14 -1.62
CA SER A 129 -0.47 -2.01 -2.21
C SER A 129 0.11 -0.66 -1.75
N HIS A 130 -0.33 0.42 -2.39
CA HIS A 130 -0.03 1.77 -1.92
C HIS A 130 -1.18 2.27 -1.05
N ASN A 131 -0.98 2.32 0.27
CA ASN A 131 -2.01 2.53 1.30
C ASN A 131 -2.81 1.25 1.65
N ALA A 132 -2.13 0.15 1.92
CA ALA A 132 -2.70 -1.15 2.24
C ALA A 132 -3.80 -1.13 3.33
N ALA A 133 -3.80 -0.12 4.21
CA ALA A 133 -4.87 0.08 5.19
C ALA A 133 -6.23 0.40 4.55
N PHE A 134 -6.25 0.81 3.28
CA PHE A 134 -7.46 1.00 2.49
C PHE A 134 -7.79 -0.27 1.70
N ASP A 135 -6.87 -0.79 0.90
CA ASP A 135 -7.12 -1.91 -0.01
C ASP A 135 -7.43 -3.21 0.73
N ARG A 136 -6.64 -3.52 1.76
CA ARG A 136 -6.73 -4.80 2.46
C ARG A 136 -8.12 -5.09 3.04
N PRO A 137 -8.80 -4.18 3.76
CA PRO A 137 -10.14 -4.44 4.27
C PRO A 137 -11.17 -4.79 3.19
N PHE A 138 -11.09 -4.15 2.02
CA PHE A 138 -11.97 -4.45 0.89
C PHE A 138 -11.66 -5.82 0.28
N VAL A 139 -10.38 -6.13 0.10
CA VAL A 139 -9.93 -7.41 -0.45
C VAL A 139 -10.24 -8.57 0.49
N ASP A 140 -9.95 -8.43 1.80
CA ASP A 140 -10.25 -9.44 2.81
C ASP A 140 -11.78 -9.70 2.91
N MET A 141 -12.61 -8.64 2.84
CA MET A 141 -14.08 -8.76 2.85
C MET A 141 -14.60 -9.47 1.59
N ARG A 142 -13.98 -9.20 0.43
CA ARG A 142 -14.43 -9.72 -0.87
C ARG A 142 -14.05 -11.18 -1.09
N PHE A 143 -12.89 -11.62 -0.58
CA PHE A 143 -12.30 -12.91 -0.97
C PHE A 143 -12.11 -13.92 0.17
N ASP A 144 -12.41 -13.60 1.42
CA ASP A 144 -12.19 -14.48 2.58
C ASP A 144 -10.80 -15.15 2.55
N LEU A 145 -9.75 -14.30 2.47
CA LEU A 145 -8.39 -14.78 2.31
C LEU A 145 -7.81 -15.38 3.61
N PRO A 146 -6.93 -16.39 3.50
CA PRO A 146 -6.14 -16.81 4.65
C PRO A 146 -5.23 -15.66 5.10
N PRO A 147 -4.71 -15.70 6.35
CA PRO A 147 -3.79 -14.68 6.84
C PRO A 147 -2.50 -14.61 5.99
N LEU A 148 -2.43 -13.66 5.06
CA LEU A 148 -1.30 -13.40 4.18
C LEU A 148 -0.48 -12.21 4.67
N PRO A 149 0.85 -12.20 4.45
CA PRO A 149 1.67 -11.02 4.72
C PRO A 149 1.29 -9.86 3.81
N TRP A 150 1.20 -8.64 4.37
CA TRP A 150 0.96 -7.42 3.63
C TRP A 150 2.08 -6.41 3.81
N ILE A 151 2.40 -5.71 2.73
CA ILE A 151 3.31 -4.57 2.70
C ILE A 151 2.56 -3.35 2.20
N CYS A 152 2.82 -2.20 2.82
CA CYS A 152 2.27 -0.91 2.44
C CYS A 152 3.37 0.04 1.98
N SER A 153 3.45 0.33 0.69
CA SER A 153 4.46 1.25 0.19
C SER A 153 4.30 2.69 0.70
N LEU A 154 3.10 3.06 1.18
CA LEU A 154 2.85 4.36 1.82
C LEU A 154 3.42 4.46 3.24
N ASN A 155 3.30 3.36 4.03
CA ASN A 155 3.51 3.41 5.48
C ASN A 155 4.72 2.59 5.99
N ASP A 156 5.22 1.62 5.22
CA ASP A 156 6.35 0.78 5.63
C ASP A 156 7.71 1.37 5.23
N LEU A 157 7.74 2.61 4.70
CA LEU A 157 8.96 3.31 4.38
C LEU A 157 8.89 4.76 4.89
N ASP A 158 9.96 5.22 5.53
CA ASP A 158 10.14 6.64 5.84
C ASP A 158 10.64 7.39 4.60
N TRP A 159 9.70 7.82 3.77
CA TRP A 159 9.99 8.52 2.52
C TRP A 159 10.82 9.79 2.73
N LYS A 160 10.59 10.50 3.85
CA LYS A 160 11.33 11.72 4.18
C LYS A 160 12.80 11.43 4.48
N ALA A 161 13.09 10.34 5.18
CA ALA A 161 14.47 9.90 5.44
C ALA A 161 15.22 9.54 4.16
N HIS A 162 14.51 9.17 3.09
CA HIS A 162 15.04 8.91 1.75
C HIS A 162 15.01 10.13 0.82
N GLY A 163 14.76 11.35 1.36
CA GLY A 163 14.82 12.59 0.60
C GLY A 163 13.56 12.92 -0.21
N PHE A 164 12.47 12.17 -0.04
CA PHE A 164 11.19 12.46 -0.72
C PHE A 164 10.35 13.46 0.06
N ASP A 165 9.65 14.33 -0.67
CA ASP A 165 8.65 15.23 -0.13
C ASP A 165 7.24 14.69 -0.42
N GLY A 166 6.47 14.47 0.65
CA GLY A 166 5.19 13.77 0.57
C GLY A 166 5.34 12.26 0.39
N ARG A 167 4.20 11.59 0.26
CA ARG A 167 4.16 10.12 0.19
C ARG A 167 3.03 9.54 -0.67
N SER A 168 2.24 10.39 -1.38
CA SER A 168 1.29 9.85 -2.36
C SER A 168 2.03 9.26 -3.56
N LEU A 169 1.47 8.23 -4.19
CA LEU A 169 2.10 7.55 -5.32
C LEU A 169 2.49 8.52 -6.44
N THR A 170 1.58 9.46 -6.76
CA THR A 170 1.83 10.49 -7.76
C THR A 170 3.01 11.40 -7.39
N GLN A 171 3.06 11.90 -6.13
CA GLN A 171 4.16 12.76 -5.69
C GLN A 171 5.51 12.05 -5.71
N LEU A 172 5.55 10.80 -5.26
CA LEU A 172 6.77 9.97 -5.27
C LEU A 172 7.27 9.74 -6.70
N LEU A 173 6.38 9.36 -7.61
CA LEU A 173 6.75 9.14 -9.01
C LEU A 173 7.21 10.42 -9.73
N LEU A 174 6.56 11.56 -9.47
CA LEU A 174 7.01 12.85 -10.00
C LEU A 174 8.45 13.15 -9.58
N GLN A 175 8.82 12.86 -8.34
CA GLN A 175 10.18 13.03 -7.83
C GLN A 175 11.16 12.04 -8.45
N CYS A 176 10.70 10.84 -8.82
CA CYS A 176 11.47 9.86 -9.59
C CYS A 176 11.58 10.18 -11.09
N GLY A 177 10.96 11.27 -11.56
CA GLY A 177 10.97 11.66 -12.99
C GLY A 177 9.90 10.99 -13.84
N TRP A 178 8.84 10.47 -13.21
CA TRP A 178 7.74 9.78 -13.88
C TRP A 178 6.40 10.49 -13.67
N PHE A 179 5.46 10.31 -14.59
CA PHE A 179 4.05 10.69 -14.44
C PHE A 179 3.13 9.62 -15.02
N PHE A 180 1.92 9.53 -14.49
CA PHE A 180 0.86 8.62 -14.94
C PHE A 180 -0.51 9.24 -14.68
N GLU A 181 -1.54 8.62 -15.22
CA GLU A 181 -2.94 8.97 -14.93
C GLU A 181 -3.41 8.07 -13.78
N ALA A 182 -3.63 8.68 -12.62
CA ALA A 182 -4.06 8.01 -11.39
C ALA A 182 -5.56 7.65 -11.41
N HIS A 183 -5.98 6.85 -10.44
CA HIS A 183 -7.37 6.43 -10.20
C HIS A 183 -7.92 5.48 -11.28
N ARG A 184 -7.06 4.62 -11.78
CA ARG A 184 -7.42 3.42 -12.52
C ARG A 184 -6.50 2.30 -12.02
N ALA A 185 -7.08 1.32 -11.32
CA ALA A 185 -6.32 0.32 -10.58
C ALA A 185 -5.19 -0.33 -11.40
N ALA A 186 -5.40 -0.63 -12.69
CA ALA A 186 -4.35 -1.16 -13.56
C ALA A 186 -3.19 -0.17 -13.80
N GLY A 187 -3.50 1.12 -13.86
CA GLY A 187 -2.52 2.20 -13.98
C GLY A 187 -1.71 2.37 -12.69
N ASP A 188 -2.39 2.36 -11.56
CA ASP A 188 -1.81 2.53 -10.23
C ASP A 188 -0.89 1.36 -9.88
N VAL A 189 -1.29 0.11 -10.15
CA VAL A 189 -0.42 -1.08 -10.02
C VAL A 189 0.84 -0.96 -10.87
N ASN A 190 0.71 -0.56 -12.13
CA ASN A 190 1.87 -0.39 -13.01
C ASN A 190 2.80 0.74 -12.53
N ALA A 191 2.23 1.86 -12.07
CA ALA A 191 2.94 2.98 -11.49
C ALA A 191 3.68 2.56 -10.19
N LEU A 192 3.02 1.79 -9.35
CA LEU A 192 3.60 1.26 -8.12
C LEU A 192 4.78 0.33 -8.42
N LEU A 193 4.71 -0.54 -9.43
CA LEU A 193 5.84 -1.38 -9.83
C LEU A 193 7.07 -0.57 -10.24
N HIS A 194 6.89 0.56 -10.96
CA HIS A 194 8.00 1.47 -11.27
C HIS A 194 8.61 2.10 -10.03
N LEU A 195 7.79 2.47 -9.03
CA LEU A 195 8.26 2.98 -7.76
C LEU A 195 9.04 1.90 -6.98
N LEU A 196 8.54 0.67 -6.95
CA LEU A 196 9.18 -0.45 -6.24
C LEU A 196 10.57 -0.80 -6.80
N ASP A 197 10.79 -0.71 -8.12
CA ASP A 197 12.10 -0.95 -8.77
C ASP A 197 13.02 0.29 -8.74
N HIS A 198 12.51 1.45 -8.26
CA HIS A 198 13.31 2.67 -8.15
C HIS A 198 14.47 2.49 -7.16
N ARG A 199 15.65 3.01 -7.52
CA ARG A 199 16.83 2.96 -6.66
C ARG A 199 16.88 4.18 -5.74
N LEU A 200 17.09 3.91 -4.47
CA LEU A 200 17.30 4.93 -3.45
C LEU A 200 18.78 5.38 -3.42
N ASP A 201 19.03 6.61 -3.03
CA ASP A 201 20.37 7.21 -2.98
C ASP A 201 21.36 6.44 -2.07
N GLY A 202 20.84 5.82 -1.00
CA GLY A 202 21.59 4.94 -0.09
C GLY A 202 21.96 3.56 -0.67
N GLY A 203 21.58 3.30 -1.92
CA GLY A 203 21.71 1.99 -2.57
C GLY A 203 20.53 1.05 -2.23
N GLY A 204 20.29 0.08 -3.08
CA GLY A 204 19.08 -0.78 -2.95
C GLY A 204 17.88 -0.20 -3.72
N THR A 205 16.78 -0.92 -3.68
CA THR A 205 15.50 -0.50 -4.28
C THR A 205 14.49 -0.17 -3.20
N VAL A 206 13.46 0.61 -3.54
CA VAL A 206 12.29 0.83 -2.68
C VAL A 206 11.74 -0.51 -2.18
N MET A 207 11.60 -1.50 -3.07
CA MET A 207 11.12 -2.84 -2.69
C MET A 207 12.00 -3.50 -1.62
N LYS A 208 13.33 -3.36 -1.71
CA LYS A 208 14.24 -3.95 -0.72
C LYS A 208 14.04 -3.35 0.67
N GLU A 209 13.91 -2.04 0.75
CA GLU A 209 13.68 -1.34 2.02
C GLU A 209 12.32 -1.68 2.62
N LEU A 210 11.29 -1.75 1.78
CA LEU A 210 9.95 -2.17 2.21
C LEU A 210 9.95 -3.57 2.80
N LEU A 211 10.62 -4.54 2.17
CA LEU A 211 10.74 -5.91 2.70
C LEU A 211 11.43 -5.93 4.07
N VAL A 212 12.54 -5.19 4.21
CA VAL A 212 13.28 -5.11 5.46
C VAL A 212 12.43 -4.51 6.58
N ASN A 213 11.72 -3.41 6.27
CA ASN A 213 10.92 -2.71 7.26
C ASN A 213 9.64 -3.47 7.63
N ALA A 214 8.94 -4.04 6.62
CA ALA A 214 7.72 -4.80 6.86
C ALA A 214 7.97 -6.08 7.67
N ALA A 215 9.14 -6.70 7.52
CA ALA A 215 9.52 -7.88 8.30
C ALA A 215 9.86 -7.57 9.77
N ARG A 216 10.09 -6.29 10.12
CA ARG A 216 10.36 -5.90 11.51
C ARG A 216 9.11 -6.09 12.37
N PRO A 217 9.25 -6.61 13.58
CA PRO A 217 8.14 -6.67 14.52
C PRO A 217 7.57 -5.27 14.79
N THR A 218 6.26 -5.22 14.95
CA THR A 218 5.54 -4.03 15.44
C THR A 218 4.71 -4.43 16.63
N TRP A 219 4.38 -3.46 17.48
CA TRP A 219 3.55 -3.66 18.65
C TRP A 219 2.26 -2.86 18.52
N ILE A 220 1.17 -3.45 18.98
CA ILE A 220 -0.07 -2.73 19.26
C ILE A 220 -0.07 -2.42 20.76
N VAL A 221 -0.24 -1.15 21.08
CA VAL A 221 -0.42 -0.67 22.45
C VAL A 221 -1.88 -0.23 22.58
N GLU A 222 -2.63 -0.94 23.40
CA GLU A 222 -4.06 -0.72 23.64
C GLU A 222 -4.27 -0.12 25.02
N ALA A 223 -4.78 1.10 25.07
CA ALA A 223 -5.11 1.80 26.30
C ALA A 223 -6.52 1.40 26.79
N VAL A 224 -6.64 0.14 27.22
CA VAL A 224 -7.89 -0.45 27.71
C VAL A 224 -8.32 0.23 29.00
N GLY A 225 -9.59 0.65 29.11
CA GLY A 225 -10.12 1.32 30.29
C GLY A 225 -9.55 2.73 30.54
N ALA A 226 -8.94 3.34 29.54
CA ALA A 226 -8.41 4.70 29.64
C ALA A 226 -9.47 5.70 30.12
N PRO A 227 -9.17 6.54 31.14
CA PRO A 227 -10.12 7.51 31.63
C PRO A 227 -10.41 8.59 30.58
N MET A 228 -11.60 9.17 30.64
CA MET A 228 -12.03 10.22 29.68
C MET A 228 -11.08 11.42 29.64
N SER A 229 -10.44 11.74 30.79
CA SER A 229 -9.45 12.81 30.90
C SER A 229 -8.20 12.58 30.03
N ALA A 230 -7.84 11.33 29.75
CA ALA A 230 -6.67 10.97 28.93
C ALA A 230 -6.93 11.10 27.40
N ARG A 231 -8.19 11.32 26.97
CA ARG A 231 -8.56 11.39 25.55
C ARG A 231 -7.71 12.38 24.74
N GLY A 232 -7.46 13.56 25.30
CA GLY A 232 -6.67 14.59 24.63
C GLY A 232 -5.22 14.15 24.40
N ALA A 233 -4.60 13.60 25.43
CA ALA A 233 -3.22 13.09 25.39
C ALA A 233 -3.08 11.91 24.41
N LEU A 234 -4.03 10.96 24.46
CA LEU A 234 -4.06 9.81 23.54
C LEU A 234 -4.18 10.26 22.08
N LYS A 235 -5.09 11.18 21.75
CA LYS A 235 -5.20 11.74 20.40
C LYS A 235 -3.93 12.45 19.94
N ALA A 236 -3.36 13.29 20.79
CA ALA A 236 -2.12 14.02 20.47
C ALA A 236 -0.94 13.05 20.26
N ARG A 237 -0.93 11.91 20.94
CA ARG A 237 0.07 10.86 20.80
C ARG A 237 -0.15 9.97 19.57
N GLY A 238 -1.28 10.11 18.85
CA GLY A 238 -1.60 9.35 17.65
C GLY A 238 -2.37 8.05 17.89
N TYR A 239 -2.98 7.88 19.07
CA TYR A 239 -3.91 6.78 19.31
C TYR A 239 -5.20 6.99 18.52
N ARG A 240 -5.75 5.91 18.00
CA ARG A 240 -7.05 5.82 17.32
C ARG A 240 -8.07 5.18 18.24
N TRP A 241 -9.32 5.58 18.12
CA TRP A 241 -10.41 5.01 18.88
C TRP A 241 -11.05 3.87 18.08
N ASP A 242 -11.11 2.69 18.67
CA ASP A 242 -11.89 1.56 18.18
C ASP A 242 -13.25 1.61 18.90
N ALA A 243 -14.32 1.84 18.13
CA ALA A 243 -15.68 1.99 18.68
C ALA A 243 -16.27 0.64 19.10
N ASP A 244 -15.96 -0.43 18.41
CA ASP A 244 -16.50 -1.77 18.66
C ASP A 244 -15.87 -2.36 19.94
N ARG A 245 -14.56 -2.23 20.09
CA ARG A 245 -13.79 -2.67 21.26
C ARG A 245 -13.76 -1.65 22.40
N ARG A 246 -14.25 -0.43 22.13
CA ARG A 246 -14.28 0.70 23.07
C ARG A 246 -12.90 0.97 23.70
N THR A 247 -11.85 0.93 22.89
CA THR A 247 -10.46 1.12 23.34
C THR A 247 -9.68 2.05 22.43
N TRP A 248 -8.69 2.73 22.99
CA TRP A 248 -7.70 3.50 22.25
C TRP A 248 -6.53 2.59 21.91
N TRP A 249 -6.04 2.65 20.69
CA TRP A 249 -4.92 1.83 20.26
C TRP A 249 -4.01 2.58 19.28
N ARG A 250 -2.75 2.18 19.24
CA ARG A 250 -1.79 2.59 18.22
C ARG A 250 -0.79 1.47 17.96
N THR A 251 -0.15 1.53 16.79
CA THR A 251 0.99 0.69 16.47
C THR A 251 2.29 1.45 16.65
N VAL A 252 3.31 0.77 17.14
CA VAL A 252 4.66 1.32 17.30
C VAL A 252 5.68 0.31 16.79
N ALA A 253 6.85 0.83 16.35
CA ALA A 253 7.99 -0.03 16.03
C ALA A 253 8.48 -0.79 17.27
N ASP A 254 9.12 -1.93 17.06
CA ASP A 254 9.66 -2.75 18.15
C ASP A 254 10.58 -1.96 19.10
N ALA A 255 11.44 -1.11 18.54
CA ALA A 255 12.35 -0.27 19.31
C ALA A 255 11.64 0.74 20.23
N ASP A 256 10.41 1.13 19.90
CA ASP A 256 9.64 2.14 20.64
C ASP A 256 8.61 1.52 21.60
N GLY A 257 8.42 0.21 21.55
CA GLY A 257 7.37 -0.50 22.30
C GLY A 257 7.41 -0.24 23.81
N GLN A 258 8.59 -0.36 24.42
CA GLN A 258 8.77 -0.14 25.86
C GLN A 258 8.51 1.33 26.24
N ALA A 259 9.08 2.26 25.48
CA ALA A 259 8.89 3.69 25.74
C ALA A 259 7.42 4.12 25.62
N GLU A 260 6.67 3.52 24.69
CA GLU A 260 5.24 3.78 24.54
C GLU A 260 4.42 3.17 25.70
N GLN A 261 4.79 1.99 26.15
CA GLN A 261 4.16 1.37 27.32
C GLN A 261 4.36 2.24 28.58
N ASP A 262 5.59 2.67 28.85
CA ASP A 262 5.93 3.52 29.99
C ASP A 262 5.17 4.86 29.91
N TRP A 263 5.12 5.46 28.73
CA TRP A 263 4.33 6.68 28.52
C TRP A 263 2.85 6.48 28.87
N ALA A 264 2.25 5.38 28.43
CA ALA A 264 0.84 5.11 28.71
C ALA A 264 0.59 4.84 30.19
N ILE A 265 1.49 4.12 30.88
CA ILE A 265 1.42 3.92 32.34
C ILE A 265 1.37 5.25 33.05
N ASP A 266 2.28 6.17 32.74
CA ASP A 266 2.41 7.44 33.43
C ASP A 266 1.29 8.43 33.05
N HIS A 267 1.03 8.63 31.78
CA HIS A 267 0.17 9.73 31.29
C HIS A 267 -1.31 9.35 31.12
N VAL A 268 -1.59 8.06 30.97
CA VAL A 268 -2.98 7.58 30.84
C VAL A 268 -3.50 7.06 32.18
N TYR A 269 -2.68 6.29 32.88
CA TYR A 269 -3.10 5.56 34.08
C TYR A 269 -2.54 6.09 35.38
N GLY A 270 -1.66 7.09 35.34
CA GLY A 270 -1.05 7.68 36.54
C GLY A 270 -0.27 6.66 37.41
N GLY A 271 0.35 5.68 36.77
CA GLY A 271 1.11 4.62 37.45
C GLY A 271 0.27 3.47 38.00
N LEU A 272 -1.06 3.51 37.89
CA LEU A 272 -1.95 2.52 38.57
C LEU A 272 -2.27 1.29 37.70
N HIS A 273 -2.18 1.42 36.37
CA HIS A 273 -2.47 0.34 35.44
C HIS A 273 -1.47 0.37 34.30
N SER A 274 -1.45 -0.69 33.49
CA SER A 274 -0.64 -0.79 32.28
C SER A 274 -1.54 -0.96 31.04
N PRO A 275 -1.13 -0.46 29.88
CA PRO A 275 -1.79 -0.79 28.62
C PRO A 275 -1.63 -2.28 28.31
N VAL A 276 -2.49 -2.82 27.48
CA VAL A 276 -2.28 -4.13 26.86
C VAL A 276 -1.33 -3.95 25.68
N VAL A 277 -0.26 -4.74 25.66
CA VAL A 277 0.73 -4.70 24.59
C VAL A 277 0.83 -6.08 23.95
N ARG A 278 0.70 -6.13 22.62
CA ARG A 278 0.86 -7.39 21.87
C ARG A 278 1.67 -7.17 20.60
N GLY A 279 2.45 -8.18 20.25
CA GLY A 279 3.14 -8.19 18.95
C GLY A 279 2.14 -8.26 17.80
N MET A 280 2.47 -7.60 16.71
CA MET A 280 1.73 -7.66 15.45
C MET A 280 2.68 -8.03 14.31
N THR A 281 2.33 -9.04 13.56
CA THR A 281 3.06 -9.48 12.38
C THR A 281 2.55 -8.76 11.12
N TRP A 282 3.30 -8.85 10.03
CA TRP A 282 2.85 -8.35 8.73
C TRP A 282 1.61 -9.08 8.18
N LYS A 283 1.23 -10.24 8.75
CA LYS A 283 -0.02 -10.94 8.43
C LYS A 283 -1.25 -10.28 9.05
N GLU A 284 -1.08 -9.52 10.12
CA GLU A 284 -2.16 -8.83 10.85
C GLU A 284 -2.20 -7.34 10.52
N ARG A 285 -1.04 -6.80 10.06
CA ARG A 285 -0.92 -5.37 9.73
C ARG A 285 -1.86 -4.98 8.61
N TYR A 286 -2.51 -3.83 8.77
CA TYR A 286 -3.47 -3.26 7.82
C TYR A 286 -4.83 -3.96 7.72
N ALA A 287 -5.12 -5.03 8.47
CA ALA A 287 -6.45 -5.59 8.57
C ALA A 287 -7.44 -4.56 9.14
N ALA A 288 -8.74 -4.75 8.86
CA ALA A 288 -9.81 -3.86 9.33
C ALA A 288 -9.85 -3.75 10.86
N THR A 289 -9.56 -4.84 11.53
CA THR A 289 -9.42 -4.92 13.00
C THR A 289 -8.12 -5.67 13.29
N PRO A 290 -7.11 -5.03 13.86
CA PRO A 290 -5.84 -5.68 14.17
C PRO A 290 -5.94 -6.60 15.39
#